data_b8c128cfe8664019e005865ed9679675
#
_entry.id   b8c128cfe8664019e005865ed9679675
#
_cell.length_a   1.000
_cell.length_b   1.000
_cell.length_c   1.000
_cell.angle_alpha   90.00
_cell.angle_beta   90.00
_cell.angle_gamma   90.00
#
_symmetry.space_group_name_H-M   'P 1'
#
loop_
_entity.id
_entity.type
_entity.pdbx_description
1 polymer ?
#
loop_
_entity_poly.entity_id
_entity_poly.type
_entity_poly.pdbx_seq_one_letter_code
_entity_poly.pdbx_strand_id
1 'polypeptide(L)'
;MNGLNLLQQYIKEQELTGVILLSPINLHYFAGFTGTTGFAIITEDKAFMITDFRYTEQATKQCEGYTVIQYETTVMDTLVDIFNEHHIHEGLFAIEGKQMPVDTYESLCDTLDENFDFTSVNFAKLRAVKREDELELLRIAANIGDESFAALLPQLKVGMTENEVRIILETEMLKRGSEEPSFATIIASGSRSSMPHGVASDKVIEAGDFVTIDFGSVYKGYHSDMTRTIVMGPASDLQKKLYSIVLEAQKRGVAAVRAGITGKELDAICRDYIKEHGYTKEFNHGTGHGLGLEIHEEPVANTKSDTVFTENMIITVEPGIYITGTIGLRIEDSVIVKSDGYEVLTHSPKELIEISI
;
A
#
# COMPACT_ATOMS: atom_id res chain seq x y z
N MET A 1 6.89 -14.86 -13.86
CA MET A 1 7.89 -15.50 -12.94
C MET A 1 7.23 -15.51 -11.57
N ASN A 2 7.23 -16.60 -10.83
CA ASN A 2 6.68 -16.61 -9.46
C ASN A 2 7.64 -15.91 -8.48
N GLY A 3 7.17 -15.63 -7.25
CA GLY A 3 7.97 -14.89 -6.26
C GLY A 3 9.29 -15.59 -5.90
N LEU A 4 9.29 -16.94 -5.76
CA LEU A 4 10.49 -17.70 -5.46
C LEU A 4 11.57 -17.54 -6.57
N ASN A 5 11.17 -17.69 -7.83
CA ASN A 5 12.11 -17.56 -8.94
C ASN A 5 12.68 -16.13 -9.06
N LEU A 6 11.87 -15.11 -8.77
CA LEU A 6 12.33 -13.73 -8.74
C LEU A 6 13.40 -13.54 -7.65
N LEU A 7 13.19 -14.12 -6.48
CA LEU A 7 14.12 -13.99 -5.37
C LEU A 7 15.41 -14.79 -5.61
N GLN A 8 15.32 -15.98 -6.20
CA GLN A 8 16.48 -16.80 -6.59
C GLN A 8 17.33 -16.10 -7.67
N GLN A 9 16.68 -15.45 -8.64
CA GLN A 9 17.40 -14.64 -9.61
C GLN A 9 18.11 -13.44 -8.94
N TYR A 10 17.43 -12.76 -7.99
CA TYR A 10 18.03 -11.69 -7.23
C TYR A 10 19.26 -12.15 -6.42
N ILE A 11 19.18 -13.30 -5.75
CA ILE A 11 20.31 -13.91 -5.02
C ILE A 11 21.52 -14.07 -5.93
N LYS A 12 21.30 -14.63 -7.11
CA LYS A 12 22.36 -14.84 -8.12
C LYS A 12 22.94 -13.53 -8.64
N GLU A 13 22.10 -12.53 -8.99
CA GLU A 13 22.54 -11.24 -9.52
C GLU A 13 23.31 -10.40 -8.49
N GLN A 14 23.01 -10.57 -7.19
CA GLN A 14 23.69 -9.86 -6.11
C GLN A 14 24.83 -10.67 -5.48
N GLU A 15 25.16 -11.84 -6.05
CA GLU A 15 26.22 -12.73 -5.54
C GLU A 15 26.06 -13.09 -4.05
N LEU A 16 24.80 -13.27 -3.61
CA LEU A 16 24.47 -13.64 -2.23
C LEU A 16 24.50 -15.15 -2.05
N THR A 17 24.81 -15.60 -0.84
CA THR A 17 24.62 -17.00 -0.45
C THR A 17 23.13 -17.34 -0.32
N GLY A 18 22.35 -16.39 0.18
CA GLY A 18 20.91 -16.55 0.32
C GLY A 18 20.19 -15.34 0.87
N VAL A 19 18.91 -15.54 1.15
CA VAL A 19 18.00 -14.55 1.75
C VAL A 19 17.29 -15.19 2.92
N ILE A 20 17.11 -14.42 3.98
CA ILE A 20 16.30 -14.78 5.15
C ILE A 20 15.11 -13.85 5.21
N LEU A 21 13.88 -14.40 5.23
CA LEU A 21 12.62 -13.68 5.32
C LEU A 21 11.85 -14.12 6.55
N LEU A 22 11.21 -13.14 7.20
CA LEU A 22 10.34 -13.37 8.37
C LEU A 22 9.07 -12.49 8.37
N SER A 23 9.05 -11.40 7.57
CA SER A 23 7.87 -10.56 7.54
C SER A 23 6.71 -11.25 6.82
N PRO A 24 5.47 -11.19 7.36
CA PRO A 24 4.31 -11.82 6.73
C PRO A 24 4.11 -11.40 5.27
N ILE A 25 4.41 -10.15 4.94
CA ILE A 25 4.25 -9.60 3.59
C ILE A 25 5.21 -10.25 2.61
N ASN A 26 6.49 -10.37 2.96
CA ASN A 26 7.46 -10.99 2.07
C ASN A 26 7.31 -12.52 2.05
N LEU A 27 6.89 -13.16 3.15
CA LEU A 27 6.52 -14.56 3.14
C LEU A 27 5.30 -14.81 2.23
N HIS A 28 4.30 -13.92 2.25
CA HIS A 28 3.18 -13.99 1.31
C HIS A 28 3.65 -13.82 -0.14
N TYR A 29 4.44 -12.79 -0.43
CA TYR A 29 4.86 -12.49 -1.80
C TYR A 29 5.78 -13.55 -2.42
N PHE A 30 6.81 -13.99 -1.66
CA PHE A 30 7.84 -14.87 -2.19
C PHE A 30 7.52 -16.35 -2.01
N ALA A 31 6.78 -16.72 -0.97
CA ALA A 31 6.46 -18.10 -0.65
C ALA A 31 4.95 -18.44 -0.76
N GLY A 32 4.07 -17.47 -0.96
CA GLY A 32 2.64 -17.69 -0.94
C GLY A 32 2.05 -17.92 0.46
N PHE A 33 2.88 -17.80 1.51
CA PHE A 33 2.49 -18.14 2.87
C PHE A 33 1.70 -17.02 3.53
N THR A 34 0.47 -17.30 3.95
CA THR A 34 -0.44 -16.35 4.60
C THR A 34 -0.57 -16.56 6.11
N GLY A 35 0.24 -17.43 6.70
CA GLY A 35 0.29 -17.62 8.16
C GLY A 35 1.04 -16.48 8.86
N THR A 36 0.84 -16.37 10.17
CA THR A 36 1.42 -15.29 10.98
C THR A 36 2.78 -15.63 11.59
N THR A 37 3.22 -16.89 11.47
CA THR A 37 4.50 -17.36 12.02
C THR A 37 5.22 -18.21 10.99
N GLY A 38 6.27 -17.66 10.43
CA GLY A 38 7.11 -18.35 9.45
C GLY A 38 8.48 -17.69 9.36
N PHE A 39 9.45 -18.46 8.91
CA PHE A 39 10.82 -18.05 8.69
C PHE A 39 11.31 -18.77 7.42
N ALA A 40 11.67 -18.04 6.40
CA ALA A 40 12.10 -18.65 5.15
C ALA A 40 13.59 -18.41 4.90
N ILE A 41 14.26 -19.46 4.44
CA ILE A 41 15.65 -19.42 3.99
C ILE A 41 15.65 -19.82 2.51
N ILE A 42 16.18 -18.96 1.67
CA ILE A 42 16.22 -19.16 0.23
C ILE A 42 17.66 -19.03 -0.24
N THR A 43 18.14 -20.01 -1.00
CA THR A 43 19.42 -19.96 -1.73
C THR A 43 19.16 -19.92 -3.24
N GLU A 44 20.20 -19.90 -4.08
CA GLU A 44 20.04 -19.90 -5.54
C GLU A 44 19.24 -21.13 -6.04
N ASP A 45 19.34 -22.27 -5.36
CA ASP A 45 18.77 -23.55 -5.82
C ASP A 45 17.79 -24.22 -4.82
N LYS A 46 17.67 -23.70 -3.60
CA LYS A 46 16.84 -24.29 -2.53
C LYS A 46 15.99 -23.23 -1.83
N ALA A 47 14.90 -23.69 -1.25
CA ALA A 47 14.04 -22.84 -0.43
C ALA A 47 13.41 -23.66 0.71
N PHE A 48 13.49 -23.13 1.92
CA PHE A 48 12.99 -23.73 3.13
C PHE A 48 12.00 -22.79 3.81
N MET A 49 10.87 -23.35 4.27
CA MET A 49 9.88 -22.64 5.09
C MET A 49 9.85 -23.30 6.46
N ILE A 50 10.35 -22.62 7.47
CA ILE A 50 10.36 -23.06 8.86
C ILE A 50 9.13 -22.46 9.55
N THR A 51 8.33 -23.32 10.17
CA THR A 51 7.12 -22.89 10.90
C THR A 51 6.81 -23.85 12.04
N ASP A 52 5.82 -23.51 12.87
CA ASP A 52 5.38 -24.40 13.95
C ASP A 52 4.22 -25.33 13.52
N PHE A 53 3.85 -26.24 14.42
CA PHE A 53 2.81 -27.27 14.17
C PHE A 53 1.45 -26.65 13.75
N ARG A 54 1.15 -25.42 14.12
CA ARG A 54 -0.12 -24.75 13.79
C ARG A 54 -0.24 -24.44 12.31
N TYR A 55 0.90 -24.24 11.64
CA TYR A 55 0.98 -23.78 10.25
C TYR A 55 1.61 -24.79 9.29
N THR A 56 2.11 -25.95 9.77
CA THR A 56 2.78 -26.93 8.91
C THR A 56 1.91 -27.40 7.74
N GLU A 57 0.63 -27.72 8.00
CA GLU A 57 -0.31 -28.12 6.95
C GLU A 57 -0.58 -26.98 5.96
N GLN A 58 -0.77 -25.77 6.45
CA GLN A 58 -1.01 -24.60 5.62
C GLN A 58 0.20 -24.28 4.75
N ALA A 59 1.39 -24.23 5.32
CA ALA A 59 2.65 -23.99 4.60
C ALA A 59 2.88 -25.06 3.51
N THR A 60 2.64 -26.33 3.81
CA THR A 60 2.77 -27.44 2.84
C THR A 60 1.85 -27.26 1.63
N LYS A 61 0.66 -26.66 1.81
CA LYS A 61 -0.29 -26.42 0.74
C LYS A 61 0.00 -25.15 -0.06
N GLN A 62 0.58 -24.15 0.60
CA GLN A 62 0.75 -22.81 0.02
C GLN A 62 2.14 -22.57 -0.57
N CYS A 63 3.20 -23.08 0.06
CA CYS A 63 4.58 -22.76 -0.28
C CYS A 63 5.12 -23.69 -1.39
N GLU A 64 4.67 -23.45 -2.62
CA GLU A 64 5.12 -24.20 -3.77
C GLU A 64 6.62 -23.99 -4.02
N GLY A 65 7.38 -25.09 -4.13
CA GLY A 65 8.83 -25.05 -4.32
C GLY A 65 9.65 -24.92 -3.03
N TYR A 66 9.01 -24.89 -1.87
CA TYR A 66 9.69 -24.88 -0.58
C TYR A 66 9.66 -26.24 0.09
N THR A 67 10.75 -26.58 0.78
CA THR A 67 10.79 -27.66 1.77
C THR A 67 10.23 -27.09 3.09
N VAL A 68 9.06 -27.56 3.53
CA VAL A 68 8.44 -27.12 4.77
C VAL A 68 8.99 -27.93 5.94
N ILE A 69 9.48 -27.24 6.95
CA ILE A 69 10.09 -27.85 8.14
C ILE A 69 9.37 -27.30 9.39
N GLN A 70 8.84 -28.23 10.20
CA GLN A 70 8.32 -27.89 11.52
C GLN A 70 9.48 -27.88 12.51
N TYR A 71 9.69 -26.77 13.21
CA TYR A 71 10.71 -26.76 14.28
C TYR A 71 10.18 -27.44 15.55
N GLU A 72 11.07 -28.18 16.21
CA GLU A 72 10.77 -28.91 17.46
C GLU A 72 11.20 -28.11 18.70
N THR A 73 12.29 -27.36 18.59
CA THR A 73 12.90 -26.55 19.67
C THR A 73 12.80 -25.06 19.36
N THR A 74 13.71 -24.55 18.55
CA THR A 74 13.70 -23.16 18.10
C THR A 74 13.89 -23.05 16.59
N VAL A 75 13.50 -21.91 16.03
CA VAL A 75 13.78 -21.58 14.62
C VAL A 75 15.29 -21.57 14.36
N MET A 76 16.09 -21.07 15.30
CA MET A 76 17.55 -20.97 15.17
C MET A 76 18.23 -22.33 15.16
N ASP A 77 17.81 -23.27 16.03
CA ASP A 77 18.34 -24.65 15.99
C ASP A 77 18.04 -25.31 14.63
N THR A 78 16.82 -25.13 14.14
CA THR A 78 16.40 -25.66 12.82
C THR A 78 17.20 -25.04 11.67
N LEU A 79 17.52 -23.73 11.75
CA LEU A 79 18.36 -23.04 10.77
C LEU A 79 19.77 -23.65 10.74
N VAL A 80 20.37 -23.89 11.91
CA VAL A 80 21.68 -24.56 12.01
C VAL A 80 21.66 -25.96 11.41
N ASP A 81 20.61 -26.74 11.70
CA ASP A 81 20.44 -28.07 11.12
C ASP A 81 20.36 -28.03 9.59
N ILE A 82 19.58 -27.10 9.02
CA ILE A 82 19.49 -26.87 7.57
C ILE A 82 20.87 -26.52 6.99
N PHE A 83 21.59 -25.60 7.63
CA PHE A 83 22.90 -25.17 7.13
C PHE A 83 23.91 -26.32 7.16
N ASN A 84 23.93 -27.13 8.21
CA ASN A 84 24.80 -28.33 8.31
C ASN A 84 24.44 -29.39 7.25
N GLU A 85 23.15 -29.72 7.10
CA GLU A 85 22.66 -30.71 6.15
C GLU A 85 22.99 -30.34 4.69
N HIS A 86 22.93 -29.00 4.41
CA HIS A 86 23.16 -28.49 3.06
C HIS A 86 24.58 -27.92 2.84
N HIS A 87 25.49 -28.13 3.79
CA HIS A 87 26.91 -27.74 3.70
C HIS A 87 27.10 -26.23 3.47
N ILE A 88 26.23 -25.41 4.09
CA ILE A 88 26.34 -23.94 4.12
C ILE A 88 27.14 -23.57 5.36
N HIS A 89 28.43 -23.32 5.22
CA HIS A 89 29.35 -23.05 6.33
C HIS A 89 29.86 -21.63 6.41
N GLU A 90 29.58 -20.82 5.39
CA GLU A 90 29.94 -19.40 5.30
C GLU A 90 29.08 -18.69 4.27
N GLY A 91 29.03 -17.37 4.34
CA GLY A 91 28.47 -16.57 3.27
C GLY A 91 27.72 -15.31 3.66
N LEU A 92 27.32 -14.55 2.65
CA LEU A 92 26.57 -13.31 2.78
C LEU A 92 25.07 -13.55 2.57
N PHE A 93 24.28 -13.30 3.60
CA PHE A 93 22.80 -13.40 3.53
C PHE A 93 22.16 -12.03 3.51
N ALA A 94 21.20 -11.83 2.61
CA ALA A 94 20.31 -10.65 2.69
C ALA A 94 19.20 -10.87 3.72
N ILE A 95 18.92 -9.84 4.50
CA ILE A 95 17.89 -9.83 5.53
C ILE A 95 16.96 -8.62 5.37
N GLU A 96 15.77 -8.69 5.93
CA GLU A 96 14.75 -7.65 5.91
C GLU A 96 15.04 -6.56 6.96
N GLY A 97 16.03 -5.70 6.72
CA GLY A 97 16.51 -4.77 7.72
C GLY A 97 15.49 -3.79 8.29
N LYS A 98 14.36 -3.54 7.60
CA LYS A 98 13.26 -2.71 8.12
C LYS A 98 12.26 -3.49 8.97
N GLN A 99 12.15 -4.79 8.76
CA GLN A 99 11.15 -5.66 9.38
C GLN A 99 11.75 -6.65 10.39
N MET A 100 13.06 -6.89 10.33
CA MET A 100 13.74 -7.80 11.26
C MET A 100 13.86 -7.16 12.64
N PRO A 101 13.27 -7.76 13.69
CA PRO A 101 13.48 -7.31 15.06
C PRO A 101 14.97 -7.41 15.46
N VAL A 102 15.43 -6.50 16.31
CA VAL A 102 16.84 -6.46 16.76
C VAL A 102 17.22 -7.74 17.49
N ASP A 103 16.34 -8.25 18.35
CA ASP A 103 16.56 -9.49 19.09
C ASP A 103 16.67 -10.73 18.17
N THR A 104 15.91 -10.75 17.06
CA THR A 104 16.04 -11.80 16.05
C THR A 104 17.36 -11.71 15.31
N TYR A 105 17.80 -10.49 14.96
CA TYR A 105 19.10 -10.27 14.34
C TYR A 105 20.26 -10.66 15.28
N GLU A 106 20.20 -10.26 16.55
CA GLU A 106 21.18 -10.66 17.56
C GLU A 106 21.21 -12.19 17.71
N SER A 107 20.05 -12.85 17.76
CA SER A 107 19.96 -14.31 17.82
C SER A 107 20.57 -14.99 16.58
N LEU A 108 20.40 -14.41 15.40
CA LEU A 108 21.08 -14.92 14.18
C LEU A 108 22.60 -14.80 14.30
N CYS A 109 23.10 -13.65 14.75
CA CYS A 109 24.55 -13.42 14.93
C CYS A 109 25.15 -14.31 16.03
N ASP A 110 24.41 -14.57 17.10
CA ASP A 110 24.87 -15.44 18.19
C ASP A 110 24.84 -16.93 17.82
N THR A 111 23.90 -17.30 16.91
CA THR A 111 23.71 -18.69 16.47
C THR A 111 24.67 -19.09 15.35
N LEU A 112 24.93 -18.17 14.42
CA LEU A 112 25.84 -18.34 13.31
C LEU A 112 27.19 -17.69 13.67
N ASP A 113 28.27 -18.34 13.33
CA ASP A 113 29.63 -17.87 13.65
C ASP A 113 30.07 -16.70 12.74
N GLU A 114 31.32 -16.24 12.95
CA GLU A 114 31.93 -15.11 12.21
C GLU A 114 32.13 -15.34 10.70
N ASN A 115 31.81 -16.54 10.19
CA ASN A 115 31.88 -16.84 8.76
C ASN A 115 30.61 -16.39 8.00
N PHE A 116 29.58 -15.93 8.71
CA PHE A 116 28.35 -15.45 8.13
C PHE A 116 28.22 -13.92 8.25
N ASP A 117 27.99 -13.27 7.11
CA ASP A 117 27.73 -11.85 7.03
C ASP A 117 26.27 -11.59 6.65
N PHE A 118 25.73 -10.45 7.10
CA PHE A 118 24.36 -10.04 6.80
C PHE A 118 24.33 -8.66 6.14
N THR A 119 23.52 -8.55 5.07
CA THR A 119 23.24 -7.27 4.41
C THR A 119 21.75 -6.95 4.45
N SER A 120 21.44 -5.70 4.79
CA SER A 120 20.06 -5.22 4.84
C SER A 120 19.51 -4.89 3.45
N VAL A 121 18.39 -5.51 3.06
CA VAL A 121 17.75 -5.28 1.77
C VAL A 121 16.30 -4.83 1.95
N ASN A 122 15.87 -3.86 1.13
CA ASN A 122 14.47 -3.45 1.02
C ASN A 122 13.79 -4.24 -0.11
N PHE A 123 13.16 -5.35 0.24
CA PHE A 123 12.46 -6.22 -0.73
C PHE A 123 11.20 -5.59 -1.34
N ALA A 124 10.67 -4.47 -0.80
CA ALA A 124 9.56 -3.75 -1.42
C ALA A 124 9.88 -3.28 -2.85
N LYS A 125 11.17 -3.06 -3.17
CA LYS A 125 11.61 -2.73 -4.54
C LYS A 125 11.35 -3.85 -5.54
N LEU A 126 11.45 -5.11 -5.11
CA LEU A 126 11.15 -6.28 -5.95
C LEU A 126 9.65 -6.45 -6.19
N ARG A 127 8.80 -5.89 -5.31
CA ARG A 127 7.35 -5.90 -5.44
C ARG A 127 6.79 -4.68 -6.19
N ALA A 128 7.63 -3.68 -6.48
CA ALA A 128 7.16 -2.42 -7.08
C ALA A 128 6.53 -2.64 -8.47
N VAL A 129 7.12 -3.51 -9.29
CA VAL A 129 6.58 -3.88 -10.61
C VAL A 129 5.66 -5.09 -10.45
N LYS A 130 4.36 -4.87 -10.68
CA LYS A 130 3.34 -5.91 -10.46
C LYS A 130 3.27 -6.88 -11.63
N ARG A 131 3.06 -8.16 -11.32
CA ARG A 131 2.68 -9.17 -12.30
C ARG A 131 1.20 -8.99 -12.70
N GLU A 132 0.77 -9.59 -13.81
CA GLU A 132 -0.62 -9.46 -14.25
C GLU A 132 -1.63 -10.09 -13.27
N ASP A 133 -1.26 -11.19 -12.61
CA ASP A 133 -2.08 -11.80 -11.57
C ASP A 133 -2.27 -10.88 -10.35
N GLU A 134 -1.27 -10.08 -9.99
CA GLU A 134 -1.35 -9.07 -8.93
C GLU A 134 -2.21 -7.88 -9.37
N LEU A 135 -2.04 -7.41 -10.61
CA LEU A 135 -2.85 -6.32 -11.17
C LEU A 135 -4.33 -6.67 -11.18
N GLU A 136 -4.68 -7.93 -11.47
CA GLU A 136 -6.07 -8.38 -11.43
C GLU A 136 -6.65 -8.32 -10.00
N LEU A 137 -5.90 -8.72 -8.99
CA LEU A 137 -6.33 -8.62 -7.59
C LEU A 137 -6.52 -7.16 -7.16
N LEU A 138 -5.64 -6.28 -7.61
CA LEU A 138 -5.72 -4.84 -7.35
C LEU A 138 -6.93 -4.18 -8.04
N ARG A 139 -7.27 -4.61 -9.27
CA ARG A 139 -8.51 -4.17 -9.96
C ARG A 139 -9.75 -4.59 -9.18
N ILE A 140 -9.77 -5.82 -8.65
CA ILE A 140 -10.88 -6.30 -7.83
C ILE A 140 -10.98 -5.50 -6.53
N ALA A 141 -9.85 -5.28 -5.83
CA ALA A 141 -9.83 -4.47 -4.62
C ALA A 141 -10.35 -3.04 -4.88
N ALA A 142 -9.89 -2.37 -5.94
CA ALA A 142 -10.37 -1.04 -6.31
C ALA A 142 -11.87 -1.01 -6.65
N ASN A 143 -12.36 -2.01 -7.39
CA ASN A 143 -13.79 -2.13 -7.72
C ASN A 143 -14.67 -2.32 -6.48
N ILE A 144 -14.22 -3.08 -5.48
CA ILE A 144 -14.91 -3.20 -4.19
C ILE A 144 -15.07 -1.81 -3.54
N GLY A 145 -14.01 -0.99 -3.57
CA GLY A 145 -14.05 0.39 -3.09
C GLY A 145 -15.08 1.24 -3.85
N ASP A 146 -15.02 1.23 -5.19
CA ASP A 146 -15.94 2.00 -6.05
C ASP A 146 -17.41 1.66 -5.80
N GLU A 147 -17.75 0.37 -5.78
CA GLU A 147 -19.13 -0.08 -5.54
C GLU A 147 -19.59 0.27 -4.12
N SER A 148 -18.68 0.23 -3.13
CA SER A 148 -18.99 0.56 -1.74
C SER A 148 -19.24 2.06 -1.56
N PHE A 149 -18.46 2.90 -2.23
CA PHE A 149 -18.68 4.33 -2.26
C PHE A 149 -20.02 4.69 -2.92
N ALA A 150 -20.33 4.06 -4.05
CA ALA A 150 -21.62 4.25 -4.73
C ALA A 150 -22.81 3.84 -3.83
N ALA A 151 -22.67 2.77 -3.04
CA ALA A 151 -23.68 2.32 -2.10
C ALA A 151 -23.79 3.22 -0.84
N LEU A 152 -22.71 3.90 -0.45
CA LEU A 152 -22.69 4.85 0.67
C LEU A 152 -23.46 6.12 0.36
N LEU A 153 -23.25 6.71 -0.83
CA LEU A 153 -23.77 8.04 -1.19
C LEU A 153 -25.26 8.26 -0.88
N PRO A 154 -26.19 7.35 -1.24
CA PRO A 154 -27.63 7.53 -0.94
C PRO A 154 -27.98 7.40 0.54
N GLN A 155 -27.08 6.92 1.38
CA GLN A 155 -27.31 6.73 2.81
C GLN A 155 -26.85 7.93 3.65
N LEU A 156 -26.03 8.83 3.07
CA LEU A 156 -25.48 10.00 3.75
C LEU A 156 -26.56 10.99 4.14
N LYS A 157 -26.51 11.47 5.38
CA LYS A 157 -27.46 12.47 5.92
C LYS A 157 -26.73 13.40 6.90
N VAL A 158 -27.15 14.65 6.91
CA VAL A 158 -26.82 15.60 7.98
C VAL A 158 -27.28 15.01 9.32
N GLY A 159 -26.45 15.16 10.35
CA GLY A 159 -26.71 14.62 11.69
C GLY A 159 -26.07 13.26 11.97
N MET A 160 -25.54 12.57 10.96
CA MET A 160 -24.72 11.39 11.16
C MET A 160 -23.35 11.79 11.73
N THR A 161 -22.76 10.90 12.51
CA THR A 161 -21.35 11.03 12.91
C THR A 161 -20.42 10.50 11.83
N GLU A 162 -19.18 10.96 11.82
CA GLU A 162 -18.15 10.41 10.92
C GLU A 162 -17.96 8.90 11.13
N ASN A 163 -18.05 8.42 12.38
CA ASN A 163 -17.99 6.99 12.71
C ASN A 163 -19.16 6.19 12.14
N GLU A 164 -20.39 6.75 12.12
CA GLU A 164 -21.53 6.08 11.47
C GLU A 164 -21.32 5.93 9.98
N VAL A 165 -20.79 6.96 9.31
CA VAL A 165 -20.44 6.91 7.88
C VAL A 165 -19.35 5.86 7.62
N ARG A 166 -18.30 5.83 8.44
CA ARG A 166 -17.24 4.82 8.37
C ARG A 166 -17.80 3.40 8.49
N ILE A 167 -18.66 3.15 9.48
CA ILE A 167 -19.25 1.81 9.70
C ILE A 167 -20.06 1.36 8.48
N ILE A 168 -20.83 2.26 7.87
CA ILE A 168 -21.59 1.94 6.66
C ILE A 168 -20.65 1.57 5.53
N LEU A 169 -19.63 2.40 5.25
CA LEU A 169 -18.68 2.18 4.17
C LEU A 169 -17.90 0.87 4.33
N GLU A 170 -17.33 0.63 5.51
CA GLU A 170 -16.59 -0.61 5.81
C GLU A 170 -17.51 -1.84 5.71
N THR A 171 -18.76 -1.73 6.19
CA THR A 171 -19.76 -2.80 6.03
C THR A 171 -20.06 -3.10 4.56
N GLU A 172 -20.16 -2.07 3.72
CA GLU A 172 -20.38 -2.25 2.28
C GLU A 172 -19.16 -2.88 1.59
N MET A 173 -17.93 -2.55 2.00
CA MET A 173 -16.71 -3.22 1.51
C MET A 173 -16.66 -4.70 1.91
N LEU A 174 -16.93 -5.03 3.17
CA LEU A 174 -16.96 -6.43 3.65
C LEU A 174 -18.04 -7.27 2.92
N LYS A 175 -19.24 -6.71 2.67
CA LYS A 175 -20.29 -7.40 1.90
C LYS A 175 -19.88 -7.73 0.46
N ARG A 176 -18.93 -6.97 -0.10
CA ARG A 176 -18.42 -7.15 -1.47
C ARG A 176 -17.16 -8.00 -1.53
N GLY A 177 -16.73 -8.54 -0.40
CA GLY A 177 -15.59 -9.48 -0.34
C GLY A 177 -14.26 -8.85 0.05
N SER A 178 -14.25 -7.62 0.57
CA SER A 178 -13.06 -7.11 1.26
C SER A 178 -12.77 -7.96 2.48
N GLU A 179 -11.50 -8.28 2.71
CA GLU A 179 -11.04 -9.00 3.89
C GLU A 179 -11.05 -8.07 5.11
N GLU A 180 -10.61 -6.82 4.90
CA GLU A 180 -10.56 -5.74 5.89
C GLU A 180 -10.43 -4.38 5.20
N PRO A 181 -10.54 -3.24 5.90
CA PRO A 181 -10.13 -1.94 5.37
C PRO A 181 -8.61 -1.91 5.15
N SER A 182 -8.17 -1.26 4.05
CA SER A 182 -6.73 -1.10 3.73
C SER A 182 -5.95 -0.35 4.81
N PHE A 183 -6.62 0.56 5.50
CA PHE A 183 -6.09 1.41 6.57
C PHE A 183 -7.25 1.94 7.42
N ALA A 184 -6.93 2.68 8.48
CA ALA A 184 -7.95 3.34 9.30
C ALA A 184 -8.71 4.36 8.45
N THR A 185 -9.94 4.04 8.09
CA THR A 185 -10.80 4.84 7.20
C THR A 185 -10.91 6.29 7.68
N ILE A 186 -10.61 7.23 6.81
CA ILE A 186 -10.71 8.66 7.07
C ILE A 186 -12.10 9.14 6.64
N ILE A 187 -12.85 9.70 7.61
CA ILE A 187 -14.04 10.49 7.35
C ILE A 187 -13.81 11.80 8.09
N ALA A 188 -13.43 12.85 7.37
CA ALA A 188 -13.10 14.13 7.96
C ALA A 188 -14.05 15.22 7.44
N SER A 189 -14.89 15.76 8.34
CA SER A 189 -15.96 16.69 7.97
C SER A 189 -15.77 18.10 8.52
N GLY A 190 -16.26 19.10 7.79
CA GLY A 190 -16.20 20.52 8.16
C GLY A 190 -14.77 20.99 8.43
N SER A 191 -14.50 21.59 9.58
CA SER A 191 -13.14 22.05 9.94
C SER A 191 -12.13 20.89 10.09
N ARG A 192 -12.58 19.67 10.41
CA ARG A 192 -11.70 18.48 10.47
C ARG A 192 -11.21 18.02 9.09
N SER A 193 -11.90 18.39 8.01
CA SER A 193 -11.41 18.12 6.65
C SER A 193 -10.04 18.77 6.36
N SER A 194 -9.64 19.77 7.15
CA SER A 194 -8.29 20.34 7.11
C SER A 194 -7.19 19.45 7.69
N MET A 195 -7.54 18.28 8.23
CA MET A 195 -6.60 17.28 8.75
C MET A 195 -6.41 16.17 7.71
N PRO A 196 -5.24 16.08 7.03
CA PRO A 196 -5.02 15.06 6.00
C PRO A 196 -5.27 13.62 6.48
N HIS A 197 -4.94 13.33 7.74
CA HIS A 197 -5.14 12.02 8.39
C HIS A 197 -6.26 12.06 9.44
N GLY A 198 -7.35 12.76 9.12
CA GLY A 198 -8.52 12.89 9.99
C GLY A 198 -9.35 11.62 10.09
N VAL A 199 -8.84 10.56 10.77
CA VAL A 199 -9.59 9.33 11.02
C VAL A 199 -10.97 9.64 11.59
N ALA A 200 -11.97 8.87 11.19
CA ALA A 200 -13.37 9.05 11.60
C ALA A 200 -13.53 9.19 13.11
N SER A 201 -14.37 10.13 13.53
CA SER A 201 -14.61 10.47 14.93
C SER A 201 -16.12 10.57 15.23
N ASP A 202 -16.46 10.97 16.46
CA ASP A 202 -17.85 11.19 16.87
C ASP A 202 -18.36 12.60 16.46
N LYS A 203 -17.58 13.37 15.66
CA LYS A 203 -18.08 14.63 15.11
C LYS A 203 -19.32 14.38 14.27
N VAL A 204 -20.36 15.17 14.55
CA VAL A 204 -21.59 15.19 13.76
C VAL A 204 -21.36 15.98 12.48
N ILE A 205 -21.76 15.42 11.35
CA ILE A 205 -21.70 16.04 10.03
C ILE A 205 -22.83 17.05 9.90
N GLU A 206 -22.51 18.28 9.51
CA GLU A 206 -23.43 19.40 9.42
C GLU A 206 -23.70 19.81 7.96
N ALA A 207 -24.79 20.53 7.74
CA ALA A 207 -25.07 21.12 6.44
C ALA A 207 -23.97 22.11 6.04
N GLY A 208 -23.50 22.01 4.79
CA GLY A 208 -22.39 22.80 4.26
C GLY A 208 -21.00 22.22 4.52
N ASP A 209 -20.87 21.12 5.29
CA ASP A 209 -19.56 20.48 5.50
C ASP A 209 -19.02 19.88 4.20
N PHE A 210 -17.73 20.13 3.90
CA PHE A 210 -16.97 19.14 3.13
C PHE A 210 -16.80 17.88 3.96
N VAL A 211 -16.91 16.73 3.33
CA VAL A 211 -16.63 15.42 3.92
C VAL A 211 -15.59 14.75 3.03
N THR A 212 -14.37 14.70 3.49
CA THR A 212 -13.31 13.91 2.86
C THR A 212 -13.46 12.47 3.30
N ILE A 213 -13.61 11.58 2.34
CA ILE A 213 -13.80 10.14 2.51
C ILE A 213 -12.62 9.47 1.82
N ASP A 214 -11.69 8.94 2.65
CA ASP A 214 -10.48 8.28 2.18
C ASP A 214 -10.44 6.86 2.76
N PHE A 215 -10.39 5.88 1.86
CA PHE A 215 -10.63 4.49 2.19
C PHE A 215 -10.09 3.56 1.10
N GLY A 216 -9.89 2.31 1.51
CA GLY A 216 -9.55 1.24 0.59
C GLY A 216 -10.00 -0.11 1.12
N SER A 217 -10.06 -1.10 0.26
CA SER A 217 -10.37 -2.49 0.57
C SER A 217 -9.14 -3.37 0.44
N VAL A 218 -9.12 -4.50 1.13
CA VAL A 218 -8.13 -5.56 0.95
C VAL A 218 -8.80 -6.76 0.32
N TYR A 219 -8.22 -7.24 -0.79
CA TYR A 219 -8.68 -8.46 -1.46
C TYR A 219 -7.51 -9.40 -1.72
N LYS A 220 -7.53 -10.59 -1.11
CA LYS A 220 -6.44 -11.57 -1.12
C LYS A 220 -5.08 -10.95 -0.76
N GLY A 221 -5.10 -10.11 0.27
CA GLY A 221 -3.94 -9.39 0.78
C GLY A 221 -3.52 -8.16 -0.03
N TYR A 222 -4.14 -7.86 -1.19
CA TYR A 222 -3.84 -6.67 -1.99
C TYR A 222 -4.74 -5.51 -1.62
N HIS A 223 -4.12 -4.34 -1.40
CA HIS A 223 -4.75 -3.11 -0.97
C HIS A 223 -5.27 -2.28 -2.14
N SER A 224 -6.38 -1.58 -1.95
CA SER A 224 -6.78 -0.45 -2.79
C SER A 224 -6.76 0.85 -1.99
N ASP A 225 -6.78 1.98 -2.71
CA ASP A 225 -6.73 3.32 -2.13
C ASP A 225 -7.49 4.31 -3.00
N MET A 226 -8.38 5.10 -2.39
CA MET A 226 -9.15 6.13 -3.06
C MET A 226 -9.66 7.19 -2.09
N THR A 227 -9.49 8.47 -2.44
CA THR A 227 -10.12 9.58 -1.73
C THR A 227 -11.15 10.28 -2.62
N ARG A 228 -12.32 10.54 -2.06
CA ARG A 228 -13.33 11.45 -2.61
C ARG A 228 -13.75 12.47 -1.55
N THR A 229 -13.94 13.72 -1.97
CA THR A 229 -14.52 14.76 -1.12
C THR A 229 -15.88 15.16 -1.67
N ILE A 230 -16.87 15.17 -0.80
CA ILE A 230 -18.26 15.57 -1.10
C ILE A 230 -18.67 16.77 -0.25
N VAL A 231 -19.81 17.37 -0.54
CA VAL A 231 -20.40 18.42 0.31
C VAL A 231 -21.82 18.06 0.74
N MET A 232 -22.16 18.35 1.97
CA MET A 232 -23.49 18.12 2.51
C MET A 232 -24.39 19.35 2.25
N GLY A 233 -25.18 19.30 1.18
CA GLY A 233 -25.98 20.42 0.66
C GLY A 233 -25.24 21.20 -0.43
N PRO A 234 -25.69 22.41 -0.77
CA PRO A 234 -25.09 23.23 -1.81
C PRO A 234 -23.70 23.73 -1.41
N ALA A 235 -22.73 23.58 -2.31
CA ALA A 235 -21.36 24.03 -2.10
C ALA A 235 -21.27 25.57 -2.16
N SER A 236 -20.51 26.15 -1.23
CA SER A 236 -20.13 27.56 -1.24
C SER A 236 -19.15 27.89 -2.38
N ASP A 237 -19.00 29.17 -2.70
CA ASP A 237 -18.04 29.63 -3.72
C ASP A 237 -16.59 29.24 -3.38
N LEU A 238 -16.22 29.29 -2.10
CA LEU A 238 -14.90 28.87 -1.64
C LEU A 238 -14.69 27.37 -1.89
N GLN A 239 -15.67 26.55 -1.54
CA GLN A 239 -15.60 25.09 -1.76
C GLN A 239 -15.48 24.75 -3.24
N LYS A 240 -16.31 25.37 -4.10
CA LYS A 240 -16.23 25.19 -5.56
C LYS A 240 -14.87 25.59 -6.12
N LYS A 241 -14.31 26.72 -5.65
CA LYS A 241 -12.98 27.20 -6.04
C LYS A 241 -11.90 26.20 -5.63
N LEU A 242 -11.83 25.78 -4.37
CA LEU A 242 -10.82 24.85 -3.88
C LEU A 242 -10.93 23.50 -4.58
N TYR A 243 -12.16 23.00 -4.74
CA TYR A 243 -12.43 21.72 -5.41
C TYR A 243 -11.94 21.75 -6.86
N SER A 244 -12.23 22.81 -7.61
CA SER A 244 -11.82 22.93 -9.00
C SER A 244 -10.29 22.95 -9.16
N ILE A 245 -9.56 23.56 -8.22
CA ILE A 245 -8.09 23.59 -8.24
C ILE A 245 -7.53 22.19 -7.97
N VAL A 246 -8.00 21.50 -6.94
CA VAL A 246 -7.53 20.15 -6.60
C VAL A 246 -7.89 19.14 -7.70
N LEU A 247 -9.11 19.21 -8.24
CA LEU A 247 -9.55 18.34 -9.33
C LEU A 247 -8.69 18.50 -10.58
N GLU A 248 -8.39 19.74 -10.96
CA GLU A 248 -7.54 19.99 -12.13
C GLU A 248 -6.10 19.53 -11.89
N ALA A 249 -5.54 19.78 -10.69
CA ALA A 249 -4.22 19.27 -10.31
C ALA A 249 -4.16 17.74 -10.40
N GLN A 250 -5.17 17.06 -9.89
CA GLN A 250 -5.28 15.61 -9.91
C GLN A 250 -5.41 15.07 -11.34
N LYS A 251 -6.26 15.66 -12.17
CA LYS A 251 -6.40 15.29 -13.59
C LYS A 251 -5.09 15.44 -14.36
N ARG A 252 -4.34 16.52 -14.13
CA ARG A 252 -3.02 16.74 -14.74
C ARG A 252 -2.00 15.69 -14.28
N GLY A 253 -1.99 15.40 -12.97
CA GLY A 253 -1.13 14.35 -12.41
C GLY A 253 -1.42 13.00 -13.06
N VAL A 254 -2.67 12.55 -13.05
CA VAL A 254 -3.07 11.27 -13.69
C VAL A 254 -2.69 11.24 -15.18
N ALA A 255 -2.96 12.32 -15.92
CA ALA A 255 -2.66 12.39 -17.35
C ALA A 255 -1.14 12.35 -17.65
N ALA A 256 -0.30 12.65 -16.68
CA ALA A 256 1.15 12.62 -16.83
C ALA A 256 1.78 11.25 -16.51
N VAL A 257 1.03 10.35 -15.84
CA VAL A 257 1.55 9.03 -15.47
C VAL A 257 1.87 8.22 -16.72
N ARG A 258 3.12 7.76 -16.81
CA ARG A 258 3.62 6.83 -17.84
C ARG A 258 4.99 6.29 -17.44
N ALA A 259 5.44 5.24 -18.09
CA ALA A 259 6.83 4.80 -17.95
C ALA A 259 7.80 5.92 -18.35
N GLY A 260 8.90 6.04 -17.63
CA GLY A 260 9.95 7.04 -17.85
C GLY A 260 9.79 8.35 -17.08
N ILE A 261 8.61 8.66 -16.50
CA ILE A 261 8.47 9.81 -15.59
C ILE A 261 9.06 9.48 -14.22
N THR A 262 9.63 10.46 -13.53
CA THR A 262 10.09 10.32 -12.15
C THR A 262 9.00 10.71 -11.14
N GLY A 263 9.11 10.18 -9.92
CA GLY A 263 8.19 10.59 -8.85
C GLY A 263 8.22 12.08 -8.55
N LYS A 264 9.41 12.71 -8.70
CA LYS A 264 9.58 14.17 -8.53
C LYS A 264 8.91 14.98 -9.64
N GLU A 265 8.99 14.52 -10.89
CA GLU A 265 8.31 15.18 -12.01
C GLU A 265 6.79 15.08 -11.87
N LEU A 266 6.27 13.93 -11.46
CA LEU A 266 4.84 13.75 -11.19
C LEU A 266 4.36 14.67 -10.07
N ASP A 267 5.10 14.74 -8.96
CA ASP A 267 4.78 15.63 -7.84
C ASP A 267 4.77 17.10 -8.27
N ALA A 268 5.75 17.52 -9.07
CA ALA A 268 5.84 18.89 -9.54
C ALA A 268 4.63 19.32 -10.37
N ILE A 269 4.06 18.44 -11.19
CA ILE A 269 2.85 18.73 -11.99
C ILE A 269 1.66 19.12 -11.11
N CYS A 270 1.40 18.37 -10.05
CA CYS A 270 0.31 18.67 -9.13
C CYS A 270 0.63 19.89 -8.25
N ARG A 271 1.82 19.89 -7.67
CA ARG A 271 2.27 20.89 -6.71
C ARG A 271 2.39 22.28 -7.31
N ASP A 272 3.01 22.43 -8.49
CA ASP A 272 3.19 23.72 -9.14
C ASP A 272 1.86 24.32 -9.56
N TYR A 273 0.92 23.50 -10.04
CA TYR A 273 -0.43 23.98 -10.34
C TYR A 273 -1.17 24.52 -9.11
N ILE A 274 -1.12 23.81 -7.99
CA ILE A 274 -1.72 24.28 -6.72
C ILE A 274 -1.03 25.55 -6.23
N LYS A 275 0.30 25.63 -6.36
CA LYS A 275 1.11 26.80 -6.00
C LYS A 275 0.77 28.03 -6.86
N GLU A 276 0.57 27.88 -8.17
CA GLU A 276 0.14 28.96 -9.07
C GLU A 276 -1.18 29.60 -8.65
N HIS A 277 -2.04 28.81 -7.96
CA HIS A 277 -3.32 29.30 -7.41
C HIS A 277 -3.21 29.85 -5.98
N GLY A 278 -2.00 29.95 -5.43
CA GLY A 278 -1.71 30.59 -4.14
C GLY A 278 -1.77 29.68 -2.91
N TYR A 279 -1.82 28.36 -3.07
CA TYR A 279 -1.95 27.38 -1.98
C TYR A 279 -0.66 26.57 -1.75
N THR A 280 0.51 27.25 -1.75
CA THR A 280 1.83 26.58 -1.62
C THR A 280 2.04 25.88 -0.29
N LYS A 281 1.52 26.42 0.79
CA LYS A 281 1.71 25.89 2.16
C LYS A 281 0.64 24.87 2.54
N GLU A 282 -0.46 24.91 1.86
CA GLU A 282 -1.65 24.13 2.12
C GLU A 282 -1.61 22.75 1.46
N PHE A 283 -0.61 22.46 0.58
CA PHE A 283 -0.31 21.15 0.04
C PHE A 283 1.12 20.73 0.46
N ASN A 284 1.23 20.00 1.56
CA ASN A 284 2.50 19.71 2.23
C ASN A 284 2.80 18.20 2.44
N HIS A 285 2.19 17.32 1.63
CA HIS A 285 2.56 15.91 1.55
C HIS A 285 2.99 15.53 0.13
N GLY A 286 3.44 14.30 -0.10
CA GLY A 286 3.74 13.79 -1.45
C GLY A 286 2.48 13.69 -2.29
N THR A 287 2.64 13.71 -3.60
CA THR A 287 1.52 13.54 -4.54
C THR A 287 1.00 12.11 -4.57
N GLY A 288 1.81 11.12 -4.11
CA GLY A 288 1.36 9.74 -4.08
C GLY A 288 2.43 8.73 -3.72
N HIS A 289 1.99 7.48 -3.63
CA HIS A 289 2.79 6.30 -3.29
C HIS A 289 2.34 5.07 -4.08
N GLY A 290 3.20 4.06 -4.14
CA GLY A 290 2.83 2.73 -4.64
C GLY A 290 1.97 1.99 -3.63
N LEU A 291 1.23 1.01 -4.09
CA LEU A 291 0.45 0.11 -3.26
C LEU A 291 0.52 -1.34 -3.79
N GLY A 292 0.18 -2.30 -2.95
CA GLY A 292 0.23 -3.72 -3.28
C GLY A 292 -0.19 -4.57 -2.10
N LEU A 293 0.71 -5.40 -1.57
CA LEU A 293 0.52 -6.12 -0.31
C LEU A 293 0.70 -5.22 0.93
N GLU A 294 1.29 -4.03 0.75
CA GLU A 294 1.27 -2.95 1.73
C GLU A 294 0.54 -1.76 1.12
N ILE A 295 -0.15 -0.99 1.98
CA ILE A 295 -0.82 0.23 1.53
C ILE A 295 0.18 1.26 1.01
N HIS A 296 1.37 1.34 1.61
CA HIS A 296 2.45 2.21 1.17
C HIS A 296 3.64 1.37 0.70
N GLU A 297 3.83 1.30 -0.62
CA GLU A 297 4.97 0.65 -1.27
C GLU A 297 5.74 1.62 -2.18
N GLU A 298 6.83 1.12 -2.78
CA GLU A 298 7.48 1.79 -3.91
C GLU A 298 6.61 1.67 -5.19
N PRO A 299 6.65 2.69 -6.07
CA PRO A 299 7.42 3.93 -5.98
C PRO A 299 6.72 5.00 -5.13
N VAL A 300 7.41 6.13 -4.87
CA VAL A 300 6.79 7.31 -4.25
C VAL A 300 6.85 8.51 -5.19
N ALA A 301 5.81 9.36 -5.19
CA ALA A 301 5.75 10.63 -5.89
C ALA A 301 5.82 11.79 -4.88
N ASN A 302 7.00 12.38 -4.75
CA ASN A 302 7.24 13.53 -3.87
C ASN A 302 8.39 14.39 -4.41
N THR A 303 8.66 15.51 -3.75
CA THR A 303 9.67 16.51 -4.17
C THR A 303 11.10 15.98 -4.25
N LYS A 304 11.39 14.75 -3.77
CA LYS A 304 12.74 14.18 -3.67
C LYS A 304 12.91 12.87 -4.43
N SER A 305 11.82 12.26 -4.94
CA SER A 305 11.89 10.94 -5.55
C SER A 305 12.42 11.02 -6.98
N ASP A 306 13.64 10.54 -7.17
CA ASP A 306 14.25 10.36 -8.49
C ASP A 306 13.93 8.96 -9.09
N THR A 307 13.06 8.16 -8.44
CA THR A 307 12.63 6.85 -8.95
C THR A 307 11.92 7.03 -10.28
N VAL A 308 12.45 6.41 -11.33
CA VAL A 308 11.82 6.37 -12.65
C VAL A 308 10.74 5.30 -12.64
N PHE A 309 9.51 5.67 -13.02
CA PHE A 309 8.42 4.72 -13.10
C PHE A 309 8.59 3.79 -14.30
N THR A 310 8.29 2.53 -14.11
CA THR A 310 8.29 1.52 -15.16
C THR A 310 6.89 0.91 -15.31
N GLU A 311 6.64 0.27 -16.44
CA GLU A 311 5.37 -0.38 -16.72
C GLU A 311 4.99 -1.37 -15.61
N ASN A 312 3.70 -1.41 -15.27
CA ASN A 312 3.10 -2.20 -14.21
C ASN A 312 3.49 -1.80 -12.76
N MET A 313 4.16 -0.68 -12.55
CA MET A 313 4.12 -0.02 -11.25
C MET A 313 2.74 0.59 -11.00
N ILE A 314 2.37 0.74 -9.73
CA ILE A 314 1.15 1.44 -9.32
C ILE A 314 1.57 2.67 -8.55
N ILE A 315 0.85 3.76 -8.76
CA ILE A 315 1.04 5.03 -8.06
C ILE A 315 -0.31 5.66 -7.74
N THR A 316 -0.50 6.16 -6.51
CA THR A 316 -1.62 7.04 -6.19
C THR A 316 -1.34 8.45 -6.70
N VAL A 317 -2.40 9.18 -7.05
CA VAL A 317 -2.32 10.60 -7.43
C VAL A 317 -3.36 11.33 -6.60
N GLU A 318 -2.92 11.93 -5.48
CA GLU A 318 -3.75 12.38 -4.37
C GLU A 318 -3.50 13.83 -3.91
N PRO A 319 -3.39 14.81 -4.80
CA PRO A 319 -3.20 16.19 -4.35
C PRO A 319 -4.35 16.66 -3.47
N GLY A 320 -4.02 17.52 -2.50
CA GLY A 320 -4.99 18.12 -1.58
C GLY A 320 -4.65 19.54 -1.20
N ILE A 321 -5.63 20.29 -0.69
CA ILE A 321 -5.46 21.61 -0.10
C ILE A 321 -6.07 21.58 1.30
N TYR A 322 -5.28 21.95 2.32
CA TYR A 322 -5.69 21.88 3.72
C TYR A 322 -5.42 23.23 4.41
N ILE A 323 -6.49 24.02 4.62
CA ILE A 323 -6.43 25.31 5.33
C ILE A 323 -6.70 25.03 6.80
N THR A 324 -5.65 24.96 7.60
CA THR A 324 -5.67 24.55 9.01
C THR A 324 -6.83 25.15 9.80
N GLY A 325 -7.58 24.30 10.47
CA GLY A 325 -8.71 24.67 11.33
C GLY A 325 -9.94 25.20 10.59
N THR A 326 -9.92 25.21 9.26
CA THR A 326 -11.00 25.80 8.44
C THR A 326 -11.61 24.76 7.51
N ILE A 327 -10.88 24.29 6.51
CA ILE A 327 -11.39 23.45 5.44
C ILE A 327 -10.24 22.74 4.73
N GLY A 328 -10.49 21.55 4.23
CA GLY A 328 -9.56 20.83 3.35
C GLY A 328 -10.29 19.87 2.43
N LEU A 329 -9.59 19.40 1.43
CA LEU A 329 -10.06 18.35 0.51
C LEU A 329 -8.89 17.65 -0.14
N ARG A 330 -9.13 16.40 -0.52
CA ARG A 330 -8.26 15.56 -1.37
C ARG A 330 -9.11 14.87 -2.43
N ILE A 331 -8.54 14.68 -3.60
CA ILE A 331 -9.11 13.85 -4.67
C ILE A 331 -7.99 12.93 -5.12
N GLU A 332 -8.26 11.65 -5.16
CA GLU A 332 -7.26 10.62 -5.40
C GLU A 332 -7.77 9.53 -6.33
N ASP A 333 -6.89 9.06 -7.20
CA ASP A 333 -7.00 7.79 -7.89
C ASP A 333 -5.73 6.96 -7.74
N SER A 334 -5.90 5.64 -7.71
CA SER A 334 -4.83 4.67 -7.92
C SER A 334 -4.68 4.36 -9.40
N VAL A 335 -3.45 4.35 -9.90
CA VAL A 335 -3.16 4.31 -11.34
C VAL A 335 -2.05 3.31 -11.65
N ILE A 336 -2.28 2.42 -12.62
CA ILE A 336 -1.23 1.53 -13.17
C ILE A 336 -0.45 2.31 -14.25
N VAL A 337 0.87 2.30 -14.12
CA VAL A 337 1.79 2.84 -15.13
C VAL A 337 1.80 1.92 -16.36
N LYS A 338 1.59 2.48 -17.54
CA LYS A 338 1.75 1.76 -18.82
C LYS A 338 2.91 2.38 -19.61
N SER A 339 3.37 1.68 -20.66
CA SER A 339 4.47 2.13 -21.51
C SER A 339 4.26 3.55 -22.04
N ASP A 340 3.10 3.84 -22.61
CA ASP A 340 2.76 5.12 -23.25
C ASP A 340 1.59 5.86 -22.57
N GLY A 341 1.32 5.57 -21.28
CA GLY A 341 0.20 6.17 -20.57
C GLY A 341 -0.11 5.46 -19.27
N TYR A 342 -1.38 5.32 -18.96
CA TYR A 342 -1.85 4.83 -17.68
C TYR A 342 -3.18 4.07 -17.80
N GLU A 343 -3.48 3.28 -16.77
CA GLU A 343 -4.80 2.69 -16.54
C GLU A 343 -5.26 3.11 -15.13
N VAL A 344 -6.42 3.74 -15.03
CA VAL A 344 -6.99 4.11 -13.72
C VAL A 344 -7.67 2.90 -13.11
N LEU A 345 -7.39 2.64 -11.82
CA LEU A 345 -8.01 1.54 -11.07
C LEU A 345 -9.33 1.93 -10.39
N THR A 346 -9.45 3.20 -9.99
CA THR A 346 -10.58 3.73 -9.20
C THR A 346 -11.49 4.59 -10.09
N HIS A 347 -12.76 4.21 -10.23
CA HIS A 347 -13.68 4.77 -11.22
C HIS A 347 -14.81 5.62 -10.64
N SER A 348 -14.87 5.78 -9.31
CA SER A 348 -15.87 6.64 -8.67
C SER A 348 -15.82 8.06 -9.21
N PRO A 349 -16.96 8.75 -9.40
CA PRO A 349 -17.01 10.11 -9.94
C PRO A 349 -16.10 11.08 -9.16
N LYS A 350 -15.36 11.91 -9.90
CA LYS A 350 -14.46 12.94 -9.33
C LYS A 350 -15.06 14.35 -9.34
N GLU A 351 -16.15 14.55 -10.01
CA GLU A 351 -16.88 15.82 -9.97
C GLU A 351 -17.43 16.07 -8.58
N LEU A 352 -17.59 17.35 -8.22
CA LEU A 352 -18.12 17.73 -6.91
C LEU A 352 -19.54 17.16 -6.72
N ILE A 353 -19.68 16.29 -5.74
CA ILE A 353 -20.97 15.69 -5.37
C ILE A 353 -21.58 16.52 -4.25
N GLU A 354 -22.77 17.07 -4.51
CA GLU A 354 -23.59 17.76 -3.55
C GLU A 354 -24.70 16.81 -3.04
N ILE A 355 -24.62 16.42 -1.76
CA ILE A 355 -25.64 15.54 -1.15
C ILE A 355 -26.87 16.37 -0.80
N SER A 356 -28.03 15.96 -1.28
CA SER A 356 -29.31 16.62 -0.93
C SER A 356 -29.61 16.49 0.57
N ILE A 357 -29.95 17.59 1.24
CA ILE A 357 -30.24 17.66 2.67
C ILE A 357 -31.71 17.98 2.93
#